data_2b5d167cd9597e6e80a64e463ff9cbf2
#
_entry.id   2b5d167cd9597e6e80a64e463ff9cbf2
#
_cell.length_a   1.000
_cell.length_b   1.000
_cell.length_c   1.000
_cell.angle_alpha   90.00
_cell.angle_beta   90.00
_cell.angle_gamma   90.00
#
_symmetry.space_group_name_H-M   'P 1'
#
loop_
_entity.id
_entity.type
_entity.pdbx_description
1 polymer ?
#
loop_
_entity_poly.entity_id
_entity_poly.type
_entity_poly.pdbx_seq_one_letter_code
_entity_poly.pdbx_strand_id
1 'polypeptide(L)'
;YKKNIDQLLENTEKQPEEKHRVVVRTNNEIQIIPVNDLYYIEAYDDYIKLFTKDNYYLKKKTMAYYEQMLDSSVFFRTHRSFIINLQQLTKIEPLEKNNYVALLKNGKKIPLSRSGYVKLKEKLGI
;
A
#
# COMPACT_ATOMS: atom_id res chain seq x y z
N TYR A 1 25.68 8.73 20.11
CA TYR A 1 25.22 7.37 20.14
C TYR A 1 23.74 7.24 19.77
N LYS A 2 22.91 8.05 20.40
CA LYS A 2 21.49 8.08 20.09
C LYS A 2 21.26 8.46 18.62
N LYS A 3 22.07 9.37 18.12
CA LYS A 3 22.01 9.78 16.73
C LYS A 3 22.29 8.61 15.80
N ASN A 4 23.24 7.75 16.17
CA ASN A 4 23.54 6.57 15.36
C ASN A 4 22.38 5.60 15.31
N ILE A 5 21.66 5.47 16.42
CA ILE A 5 20.47 4.63 16.46
C ILE A 5 19.40 5.17 15.54
N ASP A 6 19.19 6.48 15.56
CA ASP A 6 18.21 7.12 14.69
C ASP A 6 18.56 6.91 13.22
N GLN A 7 19.86 7.03 12.89
CA GLN A 7 20.30 6.79 11.53
C GLN A 7 20.10 5.34 11.11
N LEU A 8 20.35 4.42 12.02
CA LEU A 8 20.13 3.00 11.73
C LEU A 8 18.66 2.72 11.50
N LEU A 9 17.79 3.35 12.28
CA LEU A 9 16.35 3.19 12.09
C LEU A 9 15.89 3.75 10.75
N GLU A 10 16.41 4.91 10.35
CA GLU A 10 16.10 5.47 9.05
C GLU A 10 16.58 4.57 7.92
N ASN A 11 17.80 4.06 8.06
CA ASN A 11 18.33 3.14 7.07
C ASN A 11 17.52 1.85 7.03
N THR A 12 17.07 1.39 8.18
CA THR A 12 16.23 0.19 8.27
C THR A 12 14.93 0.41 7.53
N GLU A 13 14.34 1.59 7.61
CA GLU A 13 13.13 1.91 6.89
C GLU A 13 13.32 1.83 5.37
N LYS A 14 14.55 2.02 4.91
CA LYS A 14 14.90 1.95 3.49
C LYS A 14 15.42 0.58 3.09
N GLN A 15 15.51 -0.35 4.03
CA GLN A 15 16.06 -1.67 3.80
C GLN A 15 15.00 -2.64 3.31
N PRO A 16 15.41 -3.80 2.78
CA PRO A 16 14.47 -4.81 2.32
C PRO A 16 13.49 -5.30 3.37
N GLU A 17 13.74 -5.06 4.66
CA GLU A 17 12.80 -5.44 5.70
C GLU A 17 11.44 -4.78 5.51
N GLU A 18 11.42 -3.56 4.95
CA GLU A 18 10.16 -2.89 4.65
C GLU A 18 9.34 -3.65 3.60
N LYS A 19 9.97 -4.56 2.87
CA LYS A 19 9.24 -5.41 1.92
C LYS A 19 8.48 -6.52 2.62
N HIS A 20 8.78 -6.78 3.87
CA HIS A 20 8.18 -7.89 4.62
C HIS A 20 7.24 -7.41 5.71
N ARG A 21 7.51 -6.26 6.29
CA ARG A 21 6.70 -5.77 7.39
C ARG A 21 6.77 -4.25 7.46
N VAL A 22 5.73 -3.65 8.00
CA VAL A 22 5.65 -2.21 8.23
C VAL A 22 5.54 -1.98 9.73
N VAL A 23 6.32 -1.04 10.23
CA VAL A 23 6.32 -0.70 11.65
C VAL A 23 5.55 0.61 11.82
N VAL A 24 4.55 0.61 12.69
CA VAL A 24 3.72 1.78 12.96
C VAL A 24 3.72 2.03 14.46
N ARG A 25 3.89 3.28 14.84
CA ARG A 25 3.80 3.69 16.24
C ARG A 25 2.41 4.24 16.51
N THR A 26 1.76 3.70 17.53
CA THR A 26 0.47 4.19 17.99
C THR A 26 0.54 4.38 19.49
N ASN A 27 0.37 5.62 19.95
CA ASN A 27 0.48 5.95 21.38
C ASN A 27 1.81 5.42 21.95
N ASN A 28 1.74 4.48 22.87
CA ASN A 28 2.93 3.89 23.49
C ASN A 28 3.28 2.53 22.92
N GLU A 29 2.61 2.13 21.85
CA GLU A 29 2.81 0.82 21.28
C GLU A 29 3.50 0.90 19.93
N ILE A 30 4.21 -0.16 19.60
CA ILE A 30 4.78 -0.35 18.27
C ILE A 30 4.04 -1.52 17.64
N GLN A 31 3.35 -1.24 16.53
CA GLN A 31 2.65 -2.27 15.78
C GLN A 31 3.51 -2.74 14.63
N ILE A 32 3.68 -4.04 14.53
CA ILE A 32 4.44 -4.64 13.44
C ILE A 32 3.43 -5.36 12.54
N ILE A 33 3.30 -4.89 11.31
CA ILE A 33 2.28 -5.38 10.38
C ILE A 33 2.98 -6.10 9.24
N PRO A 34 2.80 -7.43 9.11
CA PRO A 34 3.32 -8.11 7.93
C PRO A 34 2.70 -7.50 6.67
N VAL A 35 3.51 -7.30 5.64
CA VAL A 35 2.98 -6.67 4.42
C VAL A 35 1.89 -7.52 3.78
N ASN A 36 1.92 -8.84 3.99
CA ASN A 36 0.88 -9.72 3.46
C ASN A 36 -0.49 -9.45 4.08
N ASP A 37 -0.53 -8.81 5.25
CA ASP A 37 -1.79 -8.44 5.90
C ASP A 37 -2.34 -7.12 5.38
N LEU A 38 -1.57 -6.38 4.59
CA LEU A 38 -2.05 -5.14 4.01
C LEU A 38 -2.95 -5.44 2.83
N TYR A 39 -4.12 -4.80 2.80
CA TYR A 39 -5.04 -4.89 1.69
C TYR A 39 -4.81 -3.77 0.70
N TYR A 40 -4.68 -2.54 1.20
CA TYR A 40 -4.37 -1.42 0.35
C TYR A 40 -3.84 -0.26 1.20
N ILE A 41 -3.26 0.71 0.52
CA ILE A 41 -2.73 1.93 1.14
C ILE A 41 -3.41 3.11 0.46
N GLU A 42 -3.87 4.05 1.25
CA GLU A 42 -4.56 5.24 0.75
C GLU A 42 -3.83 6.50 1.21
N ALA A 43 -3.64 7.44 0.29
CA ALA A 43 -3.08 8.75 0.62
C ALA A 43 -4.08 9.52 1.49
N TYR A 44 -3.60 10.13 2.55
CA TYR A 44 -4.44 10.89 3.47
C TYR A 44 -3.66 12.12 3.96
N ASP A 45 -3.76 13.21 3.20
CA ASP A 45 -3.07 14.45 3.51
C ASP A 45 -1.55 14.22 3.61
N ASP A 46 -0.92 14.58 4.73
CA ASP A 46 0.51 14.36 4.94
C ASP A 46 0.83 12.94 5.42
N TYR A 47 -0.18 12.10 5.54
CA TYR A 47 -0.06 10.74 6.04
C TYR A 47 -0.52 9.76 4.97
N ILE A 48 -0.32 8.49 5.25
CA ILE A 48 -0.95 7.42 4.51
C ILE A 48 -1.73 6.56 5.49
N LYS A 49 -2.79 5.93 4.98
CA LYS A 49 -3.55 4.94 5.73
C LYS A 49 -3.18 3.57 5.21
N LEU A 50 -2.73 2.71 6.12
CA LEU A 50 -2.38 1.33 5.83
C LEU A 50 -3.55 0.46 6.27
N PHE A 51 -4.28 -0.12 5.33
CA PHE A 51 -5.48 -0.89 5.64
C PHE A 51 -5.17 -2.37 5.70
N THR A 52 -5.54 -2.98 6.82
CA THR A 52 -5.56 -4.43 6.97
C THR A 52 -7.01 -4.91 6.83
N LYS A 53 -7.27 -6.16 7.14
CA LYS A 53 -8.62 -6.72 6.98
C LYS A 53 -9.66 -5.94 7.79
N ASP A 54 -9.35 -5.61 9.03
CA ASP A 54 -10.32 -5.02 9.95
C ASP A 54 -9.94 -3.65 10.47
N ASN A 55 -8.71 -3.22 10.26
CA ASN A 55 -8.19 -1.99 10.86
C ASN A 55 -7.42 -1.18 9.85
N TYR A 56 -7.10 0.05 10.23
CA TYR A 56 -6.13 0.83 9.48
C TYR A 56 -5.21 1.56 10.44
N TYR A 57 -4.05 1.94 9.92
CA TYR A 57 -3.03 2.63 10.69
C TYR A 57 -2.54 3.82 9.89
N LEU A 58 -2.24 4.92 10.61
CA LEU A 58 -1.70 6.12 9.98
C LEU A 58 -0.18 6.11 10.09
N LYS A 59 0.48 6.52 9.02
CA LYS A 59 1.93 6.66 9.05
C LYS A 59 2.32 7.88 8.23
N LYS A 60 3.27 8.66 8.72
CA LYS A 60 3.73 9.86 8.04
C LYS A 60 4.80 9.50 7.03
N LYS A 61 4.35 9.02 5.87
CA LYS A 61 5.19 8.67 4.74
C LYS A 61 4.44 9.03 3.47
N THR A 62 5.12 8.99 2.34
CA THR A 62 4.50 9.31 1.05
C THR A 62 4.12 8.04 0.31
N MET A 63 3.19 8.19 -0.63
CA MET A 63 2.83 7.08 -1.51
C MET A 63 4.03 6.64 -2.34
N ALA A 64 4.83 7.61 -2.80
CA ALA A 64 6.02 7.29 -3.60
C ALA A 64 7.02 6.46 -2.81
N TYR A 65 7.16 6.75 -1.51
CA TYR A 65 8.05 5.96 -0.66
C TYR A 65 7.63 4.49 -0.66
N TYR A 66 6.35 4.23 -0.43
CA TYR A 66 5.86 2.85 -0.36
C TYR A 66 5.80 2.19 -1.72
N GLU A 67 5.56 2.95 -2.76
CA GLU A 67 5.61 2.40 -4.10
C GLU A 67 6.99 1.81 -4.41
N GLN A 68 8.04 2.48 -3.93
CA GLN A 68 9.41 2.00 -4.14
C GLN A 68 9.82 0.90 -3.16
N MET A 69 9.33 0.97 -1.93
CA MET A 69 9.78 0.06 -0.88
C MET A 69 9.08 -1.29 -0.89
N LEU A 70 7.81 -1.31 -1.30
CA LEU A 70 7.06 -2.56 -1.34
C LEU A 70 7.40 -3.36 -2.59
N ASP A 71 7.22 -4.67 -2.48
CA ASP A 71 7.49 -5.57 -3.58
C ASP A 71 6.52 -5.28 -4.74
N SER A 72 7.05 -4.85 -5.87
CA SER A 72 6.23 -4.48 -7.02
C SER A 72 5.52 -5.65 -7.67
N SER A 73 5.91 -6.89 -7.35
CA SER A 73 5.19 -8.06 -7.84
C SER A 73 3.92 -8.34 -7.03
N VAL A 74 3.80 -7.73 -5.86
CA VAL A 74 2.68 -7.94 -4.95
C VAL A 74 1.83 -6.68 -4.81
N PHE A 75 2.46 -5.51 -4.76
CA PHE A 75 1.77 -4.25 -4.56
C PHE A 75 1.81 -3.41 -5.82
N PHE A 76 0.69 -2.81 -6.15
CA PHE A 76 0.55 -2.08 -7.40
C PHE A 76 -0.19 -0.77 -7.16
N ARG A 77 0.37 0.33 -7.67
CA ARG A 77 -0.24 1.64 -7.55
C ARG A 77 -1.30 1.82 -8.63
N THR A 78 -2.56 1.74 -8.24
CA THR A 78 -3.69 1.79 -9.16
C THR A 78 -4.15 3.21 -9.45
N HIS A 79 -3.74 4.14 -8.61
CA HIS A 79 -4.20 5.52 -8.64
C HIS A 79 -3.18 6.33 -7.87
N ARG A 80 -3.12 7.64 -8.13
CA ARG A 80 -2.16 8.46 -7.39
C ARG A 80 -2.34 8.37 -5.88
N SER A 81 -3.54 8.03 -5.43
CA SER A 81 -3.88 7.98 -4.01
C SER A 81 -4.03 6.56 -3.47
N PHE A 82 -3.79 5.54 -4.26
CA PHE A 82 -4.02 4.16 -3.83
C PHE A 82 -2.94 3.20 -4.31
N ILE A 83 -2.54 2.31 -3.41
CA ILE A 83 -1.70 1.15 -3.73
C ILE A 83 -2.45 -0.07 -3.21
N ILE A 84 -2.63 -1.10 -4.04
CA ILE A 84 -3.33 -2.31 -3.62
C ILE A 84 -2.39 -3.50 -3.53
N ASN A 85 -2.78 -4.45 -2.71
CA ASN A 85 -2.13 -5.77 -2.64
C ASN A 85 -2.80 -6.67 -3.66
N LEU A 86 -2.06 -7.08 -4.68
CA LEU A 86 -2.59 -7.89 -5.78
C LEU A 86 -3.07 -9.26 -5.29
N GLN A 87 -2.54 -9.76 -4.20
CA GLN A 87 -2.98 -11.03 -3.63
C GLN A 87 -4.37 -10.94 -3.03
N GLN A 88 -4.85 -9.72 -2.76
CA GLN A 88 -6.18 -9.50 -2.23
C GLN A 88 -7.18 -9.06 -3.30
N LEU A 89 -6.74 -8.95 -4.53
CA LEU A 89 -7.59 -8.56 -5.65
C LEU A 89 -8.45 -9.74 -6.08
N THR A 90 -9.77 -9.51 -6.18
CA THR A 90 -10.67 -10.56 -6.66
C THR A 90 -11.12 -10.31 -8.08
N LYS A 91 -11.40 -9.07 -8.44
CA LYS A 91 -11.81 -8.75 -9.81
C LYS A 91 -11.73 -7.25 -10.07
N ILE A 92 -11.78 -6.91 -11.34
CA ILE A 92 -11.88 -5.52 -11.78
C ILE A 92 -13.29 -5.33 -12.32
N GLU A 93 -14.02 -4.36 -11.77
CA GLU A 93 -15.40 -4.11 -12.18
C GLU A 93 -15.50 -2.83 -12.99
N PRO A 94 -16.26 -2.83 -14.07
CA PRO A 94 -16.51 -1.60 -14.81
C PRO A 94 -17.49 -0.71 -14.08
N LEU A 95 -17.30 0.58 -14.22
CA LEU A 95 -18.22 1.61 -13.79
C LEU A 95 -18.69 2.37 -15.03
N GLU A 96 -19.54 3.37 -14.82
CA GLU A 96 -19.99 4.22 -15.91
C GLU A 96 -18.83 5.00 -16.52
N LYS A 97 -18.95 5.39 -17.78
CA LYS A 97 -18.03 6.26 -18.50
C LYS A 97 -16.60 5.70 -18.58
N ASN A 98 -16.49 4.39 -18.76
CA ASN A 98 -15.19 3.72 -18.92
C ASN A 98 -14.28 3.86 -17.70
N ASN A 99 -14.89 3.97 -16.52
CA ASN A 99 -14.16 3.91 -15.27
C ASN A 99 -14.19 2.50 -14.72
N TYR A 100 -13.20 2.18 -13.90
CA TYR A 100 -13.05 0.83 -13.34
C TYR A 100 -12.65 0.90 -11.88
N VAL A 101 -13.03 -0.12 -11.12
CA VAL A 101 -12.60 -0.28 -9.73
C VAL A 101 -12.04 -1.68 -9.53
N ALA A 102 -11.11 -1.79 -8.61
CA ALA A 102 -10.56 -3.05 -8.16
C ALA A 102 -11.32 -3.49 -6.92
N LEU A 103 -11.89 -4.69 -6.96
CA LEU A 103 -12.58 -5.26 -5.81
C LEU A 103 -11.62 -6.16 -5.03
N LEU A 104 -11.46 -5.90 -3.76
CA LEU A 104 -10.58 -6.67 -2.88
C LEU A 104 -11.39 -7.71 -2.11
N LYS A 105 -10.70 -8.68 -1.53
CA LYS A 105 -11.35 -9.78 -0.82
C LYS A 105 -12.19 -9.33 0.36
N ASN A 106 -11.88 -8.17 0.95
CA ASN A 106 -12.67 -7.63 2.06
C ASN A 106 -13.89 -6.84 1.60
N GLY A 107 -14.18 -6.84 0.30
CA GLY A 107 -15.32 -6.14 -0.27
C GLY A 107 -15.06 -4.68 -0.62
N LYS A 108 -13.87 -4.18 -0.35
CA LYS A 108 -13.54 -2.79 -0.62
C LYS A 108 -13.29 -2.59 -2.11
N LYS A 109 -13.82 -1.49 -2.64
CA LYS A 109 -13.64 -1.12 -4.04
C LYS A 109 -12.69 0.06 -4.14
N ILE A 110 -11.60 -0.13 -4.87
CA ILE A 110 -10.53 0.86 -4.99
C ILE A 110 -10.56 1.42 -6.41
N PRO A 111 -10.62 2.74 -6.57
CA PRO A 111 -10.67 3.33 -7.90
C PRO A 111 -9.38 3.11 -8.67
N LEU A 112 -9.52 2.93 -9.97
CA LEU A 112 -8.39 2.81 -10.89
C LEU A 112 -8.36 4.07 -11.76
N SER A 113 -7.18 4.69 -11.89
CA SER A 113 -7.02 5.72 -12.90
C SER A 113 -6.98 5.04 -14.27
N ARG A 114 -7.12 5.83 -15.35
CA ARG A 114 -7.06 5.25 -16.69
C ARG A 114 -5.73 4.56 -16.94
N SER A 115 -4.63 5.23 -16.59
CA SER A 115 -3.30 4.63 -16.75
C SER A 115 -3.12 3.45 -15.78
N GLY A 116 -3.68 3.55 -14.58
CA GLY A 116 -3.63 2.46 -13.62
C GLY A 116 -4.33 1.21 -14.13
N TYR A 117 -5.48 1.40 -14.77
CA TYR A 117 -6.21 0.28 -15.35
C TYR A 117 -5.41 -0.42 -16.45
N VAL A 118 -4.83 0.37 -17.37
CA VAL A 118 -4.03 -0.19 -18.46
C VAL A 118 -2.81 -0.95 -17.90
N LYS A 119 -2.11 -0.33 -16.96
CA LYS A 119 -0.93 -0.95 -16.36
C LYS A 119 -1.28 -2.20 -15.56
N LEU A 120 -2.43 -2.18 -14.87
CA LEU A 120 -2.86 -3.35 -14.12
C LEU A 120 -3.19 -4.52 -15.03
N LYS A 121 -3.83 -4.27 -16.16
CA LYS A 121 -4.09 -5.31 -17.15
C LYS A 121 -2.80 -5.93 -17.64
N GLU A 122 -1.81 -5.09 -17.94
CA GLU A 122 -0.49 -5.59 -18.35
C GLU A 122 0.14 -6.44 -17.26
N LYS A 123 0.05 -5.99 -16.02
CA LYS A 123 0.60 -6.70 -14.88
C LYS A 123 -0.05 -8.06 -14.70
N LEU A 124 -1.35 -8.16 -14.97
CA LEU A 124 -2.10 -9.40 -14.87
C LEU A 124 -1.99 -10.27 -16.12
N GLY A 125 -1.37 -9.77 -17.17
CA GLY A 125 -1.16 -10.54 -18.40
C GLY A 125 -2.38 -10.63 -19.30
N ILE A 126 -3.24 -9.63 -19.27
CA ILE A 126 -4.46 -9.66 -20.08
C ILE A 126 -4.58 -8.48 -21.03
#